data_84c1df576416741c7f478fccce827f80
#
_entry.id   84c1df576416741c7f478fccce827f80
#
_cell.length_a   1.000
_cell.length_b   1.000
_cell.length_c   1.000
_cell.angle_alpha   90.00
_cell.angle_beta   90.00
_cell.angle_gamma   90.00
#
_symmetry.space_group_name_H-M   'P 1'
#
loop_
_entity.id
_entity.type
_entity.pdbx_description
1 polymer ?
#
loop_
_entity_poly.entity_id
_entity_poly.type
_entity_poly.pdbx_seq_one_letter_code
_entity_poly.pdbx_strand_id
1 'polypeptide(L)'
;MSRALVLGGGGPLGVGWEAGFLAGLADAGVVLEDADLVIGTSAGSIVGAQLTSRRPLVDLVASVSEAPPWAAGGSGDEPQDLGEMLAARAGGTTVSEADWVAHFDYLGGVDWPESFRCTAFDLEAGQFALWDRASGVELPRAVASSCTVPGLAPPVTIADGHYIDGGARDMLNADLAVGHDVVVALSCMALEPPDGAVPDLLAGLLPAVRQRIDELRTTGSTVEVVEPSEAFLELSGWGRRLMAVSRTPDAFAAGLHQGAAAASRIGPLWSEGS
;
A
#
# COMPACT_ATOMS: atom_id res chain seq x y z
N MET A 1 -19.50 16.87 1.86
CA MET A 1 -18.13 16.70 2.35
C MET A 1 -17.36 15.80 1.40
N SER A 2 -16.18 16.18 0.97
CA SER A 2 -15.32 15.35 0.14
C SER A 2 -14.45 14.43 1.02
N ARG A 3 -14.28 13.16 0.57
CA ARG A 3 -13.64 12.11 1.37
C ARG A 3 -12.50 11.46 0.60
N ALA A 4 -11.37 11.29 1.25
CA ALA A 4 -10.23 10.58 0.68
C ALA A 4 -9.81 9.39 1.55
N LEU A 5 -9.44 8.31 0.90
CA LEU A 5 -8.82 7.13 1.48
C LEU A 5 -7.38 7.04 1.00
N VAL A 6 -6.43 6.97 1.92
CA VAL A 6 -5.02 6.81 1.61
C VAL A 6 -4.52 5.47 2.13
N LEU A 7 -3.92 4.69 1.25
CA LEU A 7 -3.44 3.34 1.51
C LEU A 7 -1.92 3.28 1.33
N GLY A 8 -1.23 2.84 2.37
CA GLY A 8 0.23 2.90 2.45
C GLY A 8 0.97 1.72 1.87
N GLY A 9 2.29 1.83 1.80
CA GLY A 9 3.18 0.75 1.44
C GLY A 9 3.37 -0.23 2.60
N GLY A 10 3.35 -1.54 2.31
CA GLY A 10 3.46 -2.57 3.34
C GLY A 10 3.77 -3.97 2.83
N GLY A 11 4.15 -4.10 1.56
CA GLY A 11 4.41 -5.41 0.95
C GLY A 11 3.20 -6.36 0.99
N PRO A 12 3.38 -7.66 0.77
CA PRO A 12 2.30 -8.65 0.83
C PRO A 12 1.53 -8.65 2.15
N LEU A 13 2.21 -8.45 3.29
CA LEU A 13 1.52 -8.37 4.57
C LEU A 13 0.65 -7.12 4.67
N GLY A 14 1.12 -5.99 4.13
CA GLY A 14 0.34 -4.76 4.05
C GLY A 14 -0.92 -4.94 3.21
N VAL A 15 -0.83 -5.63 2.06
CA VAL A 15 -2.01 -5.97 1.25
C VAL A 15 -3.03 -6.75 2.08
N GLY A 16 -2.58 -7.79 2.79
CA GLY A 16 -3.47 -8.58 3.64
C GLY A 16 -4.12 -7.73 4.73
N TRP A 17 -3.32 -6.95 5.45
CA TRP A 17 -3.83 -6.14 6.56
C TRP A 17 -4.80 -5.04 6.11
N GLU A 18 -4.48 -4.27 5.07
CA GLU A 18 -5.36 -3.22 4.56
C GLU A 18 -6.66 -3.80 4.01
N ALA A 19 -6.57 -4.89 3.22
CA ALA A 19 -7.76 -5.57 2.70
C ALA A 19 -8.65 -6.11 3.83
N GLY A 20 -8.04 -6.73 4.84
CA GLY A 20 -8.75 -7.19 6.03
C GLY A 20 -9.38 -6.05 6.81
N PHE A 21 -8.64 -4.95 7.02
CA PHE A 21 -9.15 -3.78 7.75
C PHE A 21 -10.39 -3.18 7.07
N LEU A 22 -10.34 -2.97 5.76
CA LEU A 22 -11.46 -2.46 4.99
C LEU A 22 -12.65 -3.43 4.97
N ALA A 23 -12.39 -4.74 4.89
CA ALA A 23 -13.44 -5.75 5.00
C ALA A 23 -14.11 -5.75 6.39
N GLY A 24 -13.31 -5.65 7.47
CA GLY A 24 -13.83 -5.57 8.83
C GLY A 24 -14.65 -4.30 9.11
N LEU A 25 -14.25 -3.17 8.53
CA LEU A 25 -15.06 -1.94 8.56
C LEU A 25 -16.39 -2.15 7.84
N ALA A 26 -16.38 -2.74 6.64
CA ALA A 26 -17.57 -2.98 5.85
C ALA A 26 -18.53 -3.95 6.55
N ASP A 27 -18.03 -5.02 7.17
CA ASP A 27 -18.82 -5.96 7.99
C ASP A 27 -19.50 -5.27 9.18
N ALA A 28 -18.87 -4.23 9.72
CA ALA A 28 -19.43 -3.39 10.78
C ALA A 28 -20.28 -2.22 10.27
N GLY A 29 -20.57 -2.16 8.96
CA GLY A 29 -21.44 -1.18 8.34
C GLY A 29 -20.78 0.13 7.91
N VAL A 30 -19.44 0.21 7.91
CA VAL A 30 -18.68 1.38 7.47
C VAL A 30 -17.97 1.06 6.14
N VAL A 31 -18.44 1.66 5.05
CA VAL A 31 -17.95 1.39 3.69
C VAL A 31 -17.13 2.59 3.21
N LEU A 32 -15.83 2.34 2.89
CA LEU A 32 -14.93 3.38 2.39
C LEU A 32 -14.71 3.34 0.87
N GLU A 33 -15.33 2.40 0.16
CA GLU A 33 -15.21 2.26 -1.31
C GLU A 33 -15.86 3.41 -2.09
N ASP A 34 -16.67 4.23 -1.42
CA ASP A 34 -17.34 5.41 -1.95
C ASP A 34 -16.54 6.71 -1.75
N ALA A 35 -15.24 6.59 -1.42
CA ALA A 35 -14.34 7.73 -1.36
C ALA A 35 -14.27 8.48 -2.70
N ASP A 36 -14.26 9.82 -2.63
CA ASP A 36 -14.08 10.68 -3.81
C ASP A 36 -12.67 10.54 -4.40
N LEU A 37 -11.70 10.18 -3.53
CA LEU A 37 -10.32 9.93 -3.91
C LEU A 37 -9.76 8.74 -3.11
N VAL A 38 -9.15 7.79 -3.81
CA VAL A 38 -8.35 6.70 -3.23
C VAL A 38 -6.93 6.81 -3.75
N ILE A 39 -5.97 6.94 -2.85
CA ILE A 39 -4.53 7.00 -3.17
C ILE A 39 -3.88 5.73 -2.67
N GLY A 40 -3.18 5.02 -3.54
CA GLY A 40 -2.45 3.81 -3.17
C GLY A 40 -0.95 3.94 -3.41
N THR A 41 -0.16 3.47 -2.44
CA THR A 41 1.30 3.34 -2.55
C THR A 41 1.66 1.87 -2.34
N SER A 42 2.39 1.25 -3.28
CA SER A 42 2.86 -0.13 -3.13
C SER A 42 1.69 -1.10 -2.80
N ALA A 43 1.70 -1.73 -1.62
CA ALA A 43 0.59 -2.56 -1.13
C ALA A 43 -0.77 -1.87 -1.29
N GLY A 44 -0.85 -0.61 -0.88
CA GLY A 44 -2.07 0.19 -0.99
C GLY A 44 -2.50 0.44 -2.43
N SER A 45 -1.61 0.39 -3.43
CA SER A 45 -1.99 0.50 -4.83
C SER A 45 -2.74 -0.76 -5.31
N ILE A 46 -2.37 -1.94 -4.82
CA ILE A 46 -3.08 -3.20 -5.07
C ILE A 46 -4.47 -3.16 -4.44
N VAL A 47 -4.53 -2.82 -3.15
CA VAL A 47 -5.79 -2.77 -2.39
C VAL A 47 -6.71 -1.70 -2.95
N GLY A 48 -6.20 -0.51 -3.25
CA GLY A 48 -6.96 0.59 -3.83
C GLY A 48 -7.53 0.27 -5.21
N ALA A 49 -6.74 -0.36 -6.09
CA ALA A 49 -7.20 -0.82 -7.39
C ALA A 49 -8.33 -1.85 -7.25
N GLN A 50 -8.20 -2.83 -6.35
CA GLN A 50 -9.21 -3.85 -6.09
C GLN A 50 -10.51 -3.23 -5.54
N LEU A 51 -10.38 -2.40 -4.50
CA LEU A 51 -11.48 -1.72 -3.81
C LEU A 51 -12.31 -0.86 -4.78
N THR A 52 -11.65 0.03 -5.51
CA THR A 52 -12.31 0.96 -6.43
C THR A 52 -12.89 0.27 -7.67
N SER A 53 -12.35 -0.90 -8.03
CA SER A 53 -12.92 -1.78 -9.05
C SER A 53 -14.10 -2.62 -8.52
N ARG A 54 -14.50 -2.45 -7.26
CA ARG A 54 -15.60 -3.18 -6.58
C ARG A 54 -15.44 -4.69 -6.64
N ARG A 55 -14.20 -5.17 -6.56
CA ARG A 55 -13.87 -6.59 -6.48
C ARG A 55 -13.72 -7.02 -5.02
N PRO A 56 -14.09 -8.26 -4.64
CA PRO A 56 -13.95 -8.70 -3.26
C PRO A 56 -12.51 -8.61 -2.77
N LEU A 57 -12.27 -7.94 -1.63
CA LEU A 57 -10.93 -7.76 -1.08
C LEU A 57 -10.31 -9.09 -0.60
N VAL A 58 -11.13 -10.05 -0.21
CA VAL A 58 -10.66 -11.39 0.21
C VAL A 58 -9.94 -12.14 -0.93
N ASP A 59 -10.27 -11.85 -2.19
CA ASP A 59 -9.63 -12.48 -3.34
C ASP A 59 -8.16 -12.09 -3.46
N LEU A 60 -7.76 -10.91 -2.93
CA LEU A 60 -6.36 -10.48 -2.89
C LEU A 60 -5.48 -11.43 -2.07
N VAL A 61 -6.03 -12.02 -1.01
CA VAL A 61 -5.27 -12.96 -0.16
C VAL A 61 -4.77 -14.15 -1.00
N ALA A 62 -5.61 -14.70 -1.87
CA ALA A 62 -5.22 -15.78 -2.77
C ALA A 62 -4.21 -15.29 -3.83
N SER A 63 -4.52 -14.16 -4.51
CA SER A 63 -3.68 -13.63 -5.59
C SER A 63 -2.28 -13.24 -5.12
N VAL A 64 -2.16 -12.64 -3.92
CA VAL A 64 -0.87 -12.21 -3.36
C VAL A 64 -0.12 -13.38 -2.71
N SER A 65 -0.83 -14.44 -2.26
CA SER A 65 -0.22 -15.64 -1.69
C SER A 65 0.36 -16.58 -2.76
N GLU A 66 0.03 -16.41 -4.03
CA GLU A 66 0.75 -17.08 -5.12
C GLU A 66 2.20 -16.60 -5.12
N ALA A 67 3.16 -17.54 -5.28
CA ALA A 67 4.58 -17.22 -5.16
C ALA A 67 4.98 -16.11 -6.15
N PRO A 68 5.38 -14.94 -5.66
CA PRO A 68 5.72 -13.84 -6.55
C PRO A 68 7.03 -14.13 -7.30
N PRO A 69 7.28 -13.49 -8.46
CA PRO A 69 8.47 -13.75 -9.28
C PRO A 69 9.80 -13.66 -8.52
N TRP A 70 9.90 -12.79 -7.51
CA TRP A 70 11.12 -12.65 -6.69
C TRP A 70 11.33 -13.79 -5.68
N ALA A 71 10.32 -14.59 -5.39
CA ALA A 71 10.42 -15.73 -4.48
C ALA A 71 11.00 -16.98 -5.16
N ALA A 72 11.13 -16.96 -6.49
CA ALA A 72 11.71 -18.06 -7.25
C ALA A 72 13.20 -18.25 -6.85
N GLY A 73 13.48 -19.30 -6.06
CA GLY A 73 14.82 -19.64 -5.59
C GLY A 73 15.05 -19.64 -4.08
N GLY A 74 14.07 -19.18 -3.29
CA GLY A 74 14.07 -19.34 -1.84
C GLY A 74 13.12 -20.46 -1.39
N SER A 75 13.51 -21.25 -0.39
CA SER A 75 12.58 -22.18 0.27
C SER A 75 11.49 -21.34 0.98
N GLY A 76 10.29 -21.31 0.42
CA GLY A 76 9.23 -20.34 0.66
C GLY A 76 8.60 -20.26 2.04
N ASP A 77 9.16 -20.87 3.09
CA ASP A 77 8.50 -21.00 4.38
C ASP A 77 9.09 -20.18 5.55
N GLU A 78 10.21 -19.49 5.36
CA GLU A 78 10.78 -18.65 6.41
C GLU A 78 10.56 -17.16 6.13
N PRO A 79 10.04 -16.39 7.13
CA PRO A 79 9.91 -14.94 7.01
C PRO A 79 11.29 -14.32 6.82
N GLN A 80 11.57 -13.86 5.61
CA GLN A 80 12.86 -13.20 5.31
C GLN A 80 12.80 -11.76 5.83
N ASP A 81 13.86 -11.35 6.55
CA ASP A 81 14.05 -9.95 6.92
C ASP A 81 14.24 -9.12 5.63
N LEU A 82 13.49 -8.02 5.51
CA LEU A 82 13.53 -7.15 4.32
C LEU A 82 14.95 -6.64 4.03
N GLY A 83 15.70 -6.26 5.07
CA GLY A 83 17.07 -5.79 4.93
C GLY A 83 18.01 -6.88 4.40
N GLU A 84 17.88 -8.12 4.88
CA GLU A 84 18.63 -9.28 4.38
C GLU A 84 18.29 -9.58 2.93
N MET A 85 16.98 -9.52 2.58
CA MET A 85 16.53 -9.72 1.20
C MET A 85 17.13 -8.70 0.24
N LEU A 86 17.13 -7.43 0.60
CA LEU A 86 17.69 -6.35 -0.22
C LEU A 86 19.21 -6.47 -0.32
N ALA A 87 19.91 -6.79 0.79
CA ALA A 87 21.34 -6.99 0.78
C ALA A 87 21.78 -8.18 -0.11
N ALA A 88 21.03 -9.29 -0.05
CA ALA A 88 21.31 -10.46 -0.91
C ALA A 88 21.11 -10.16 -2.40
N ARG A 89 20.34 -9.14 -2.75
CA ARG A 89 20.02 -8.71 -4.12
C ARG A 89 20.72 -7.41 -4.55
N ALA A 90 21.73 -6.97 -3.83
CA ALA A 90 22.50 -5.77 -4.18
C ALA A 90 23.13 -5.84 -5.59
N GLY A 91 23.27 -7.04 -6.17
CA GLY A 91 23.71 -7.29 -7.55
C GLY A 91 22.61 -7.19 -8.61
N GLY A 92 21.38 -6.85 -8.23
CA GLY A 92 20.21 -6.78 -9.13
C GLY A 92 19.25 -7.96 -8.98
N THR A 93 18.12 -7.87 -9.67
CA THR A 93 17.08 -8.91 -9.71
C THR A 93 17.25 -9.80 -10.94
N THR A 94 16.81 -11.05 -10.84
CA THR A 94 16.69 -12.00 -11.97
C THR A 94 15.31 -11.97 -12.62
N VAL A 95 14.37 -11.23 -12.05
CA VAL A 95 13.02 -11.07 -12.57
C VAL A 95 13.05 -10.17 -13.80
N SER A 96 12.41 -10.57 -14.90
CA SER A 96 12.24 -9.70 -16.06
C SER A 96 11.11 -8.68 -15.81
N GLU A 97 11.19 -7.50 -16.46
CA GLU A 97 10.10 -6.50 -16.38
C GLU A 97 8.77 -7.09 -16.85
N ALA A 98 8.80 -7.91 -17.91
CA ALA A 98 7.59 -8.54 -18.46
C ALA A 98 6.92 -9.47 -17.43
N ASP A 99 7.70 -10.33 -16.77
CA ASP A 99 7.18 -11.23 -15.73
C ASP A 99 6.68 -10.45 -14.52
N TRP A 100 7.37 -9.36 -14.17
CA TRP A 100 6.95 -8.49 -13.08
C TRP A 100 5.61 -7.83 -13.37
N VAL A 101 5.43 -7.21 -14.52
CA VAL A 101 4.16 -6.57 -14.91
C VAL A 101 3.05 -7.62 -15.04
N ALA A 102 3.32 -8.78 -15.66
CA ALA A 102 2.34 -9.85 -15.81
C ALA A 102 1.82 -10.38 -14.47
N HIS A 103 2.61 -10.29 -13.41
CA HIS A 103 2.16 -10.65 -12.06
C HIS A 103 0.94 -9.83 -11.59
N PHE A 104 0.70 -8.65 -12.16
CA PHE A 104 -0.43 -7.78 -11.84
C PHE A 104 -1.59 -7.89 -12.84
N ASP A 105 -1.54 -8.79 -13.83
CA ASP A 105 -2.57 -8.93 -14.85
C ASP A 105 -3.96 -9.26 -14.29
N TYR A 106 -4.02 -9.82 -13.07
CA TYR A 106 -5.28 -10.06 -12.37
C TYR A 106 -6.06 -8.77 -12.04
N LEU A 107 -5.40 -7.61 -12.04
CA LEU A 107 -6.03 -6.29 -11.92
C LEU A 107 -6.57 -5.76 -13.26
N GLY A 108 -6.24 -6.40 -14.36
CA GLY A 108 -6.67 -6.02 -15.72
C GLY A 108 -8.14 -6.32 -15.98
N GLY A 109 -8.58 -5.95 -17.20
CA GLY A 109 -9.93 -6.22 -17.70
C GLY A 109 -11.02 -5.33 -17.11
N VAL A 110 -10.65 -4.26 -16.41
CA VAL A 110 -11.56 -3.20 -15.94
C VAL A 110 -11.05 -1.86 -16.41
N ASP A 111 -11.96 -0.92 -16.61
CA ASP A 111 -11.58 0.48 -16.81
C ASP A 111 -10.94 1.01 -15.52
N TRP A 112 -9.93 1.87 -15.67
CA TRP A 112 -9.33 2.55 -14.53
C TRP A 112 -10.37 3.33 -13.75
N PRO A 113 -10.57 3.04 -12.44
CA PRO A 113 -11.57 3.73 -11.62
C PRO A 113 -11.25 5.23 -11.51
N GLU A 114 -12.25 6.09 -11.67
CA GLU A 114 -12.07 7.55 -11.71
C GLU A 114 -11.50 8.11 -10.39
N SER A 115 -11.91 7.54 -9.26
CA SER A 115 -11.44 7.95 -7.93
C SER A 115 -10.05 7.44 -7.58
N PHE A 116 -9.46 6.49 -8.33
CA PHE A 116 -8.20 5.84 -7.95
C PHE A 116 -6.96 6.55 -8.51
N ARG A 117 -5.97 6.72 -7.64
CA ARG A 117 -4.62 7.19 -7.98
C ARG A 117 -3.58 6.22 -7.42
N CYS A 118 -2.51 6.04 -8.19
CA CYS A 118 -1.40 5.14 -7.88
C CYS A 118 -0.07 5.91 -7.92
N THR A 119 0.74 5.76 -6.88
CA THR A 119 1.99 6.51 -6.73
C THR A 119 3.18 5.74 -7.30
N ALA A 120 4.12 6.44 -7.91
CA ALA A 120 5.41 5.90 -8.34
C ALA A 120 6.51 6.96 -8.28
N PHE A 121 7.76 6.58 -8.51
CA PHE A 121 8.90 7.48 -8.54
C PHE A 121 9.75 7.22 -9.79
N ASP A 122 9.97 8.28 -10.57
CA ASP A 122 10.81 8.25 -11.76
C ASP A 122 12.29 8.33 -11.34
N LEU A 123 13.05 7.29 -11.65
CA LEU A 123 14.46 7.18 -11.26
C LEU A 123 15.36 8.18 -11.98
N GLU A 124 15.06 8.48 -13.25
CA GLU A 124 15.92 9.31 -14.08
C GLU A 124 15.63 10.78 -13.87
N ALA A 125 14.36 11.14 -13.85
CA ALA A 125 13.95 12.52 -13.58
C ALA A 125 14.09 12.87 -12.08
N GLY A 126 14.18 11.89 -11.19
CA GLY A 126 14.16 12.10 -9.75
C GLY A 126 12.85 12.73 -9.27
N GLN A 127 11.75 12.42 -9.95
CA GLN A 127 10.45 13.03 -9.72
C GLN A 127 9.40 12.02 -9.29
N PHE A 128 8.47 12.51 -8.48
CA PHE A 128 7.29 11.75 -8.10
C PHE A 128 6.30 11.69 -9.26
N ALA A 129 5.70 10.53 -9.47
CA ALA A 129 4.63 10.30 -10.44
C ALA A 129 3.34 9.88 -9.72
N LEU A 130 2.23 10.41 -10.18
CA LEU A 130 0.90 10.04 -9.72
C LEU A 130 0.09 9.59 -10.93
N TRP A 131 -0.14 8.28 -11.02
CA TRP A 131 -0.90 7.69 -12.11
C TRP A 131 -2.40 7.77 -11.83
N ASP A 132 -3.15 8.06 -12.86
CA ASP A 132 -4.61 8.06 -12.86
C ASP A 132 -5.16 7.64 -14.23
N ARG A 133 -6.48 7.64 -14.35
CA ARG A 133 -7.16 7.32 -15.61
C ARG A 133 -6.71 8.20 -16.79
N ALA A 134 -6.37 9.46 -16.53
CA ALA A 134 -5.95 10.40 -17.59
C ALA A 134 -4.49 10.21 -18.02
N SER A 135 -3.70 9.49 -17.24
CA SER A 135 -2.28 9.22 -17.51
C SER A 135 -2.04 8.35 -18.75
N GLY A 136 -3.06 7.64 -19.23
CA GLY A 136 -2.96 6.75 -20.40
C GLY A 136 -2.14 5.48 -20.14
N VAL A 137 -1.78 5.20 -18.89
CA VAL A 137 -1.06 4.00 -18.45
C VAL A 137 -2.07 2.91 -18.07
N GLU A 138 -1.83 1.69 -18.49
CA GLU A 138 -2.69 0.57 -18.08
C GLU A 138 -2.60 0.32 -16.57
N LEU A 139 -3.74 0.05 -15.92
CA LEU A 139 -3.83 -0.13 -14.47
C LEU A 139 -2.83 -1.18 -13.93
N PRO A 140 -2.69 -2.40 -14.51
CA PRO A 140 -1.70 -3.36 -14.03
C PRO A 140 -0.26 -2.82 -14.08
N ARG A 141 0.10 -2.11 -15.15
CA ARG A 141 1.45 -1.54 -15.32
C ARG A 141 1.74 -0.43 -14.31
N ALA A 142 0.77 0.43 -14.04
CA ALA A 142 0.89 1.48 -13.03
C ALA A 142 1.04 0.89 -11.62
N VAL A 143 0.22 -0.13 -11.27
CA VAL A 143 0.35 -0.82 -9.98
C VAL A 143 1.69 -1.57 -9.88
N ALA A 144 2.14 -2.23 -10.97
CA ALA A 144 3.45 -2.85 -11.01
C ALA A 144 4.58 -1.84 -10.73
N SER A 145 4.52 -0.64 -11.32
CA SER A 145 5.50 0.43 -11.05
C SER A 145 5.49 0.88 -9.59
N SER A 146 4.29 1.01 -9.01
CA SER A 146 4.10 1.36 -7.60
C SER A 146 4.61 0.31 -6.61
N CYS A 147 4.71 -0.95 -7.04
CA CYS A 147 5.16 -2.08 -6.21
C CYS A 147 6.62 -2.48 -6.49
N THR A 148 7.33 -1.73 -7.33
CA THR A 148 8.70 -2.06 -7.72
C THR A 148 9.71 -1.65 -6.66
N VAL A 149 10.01 -2.53 -5.72
CA VAL A 149 11.07 -2.33 -4.74
C VAL A 149 12.43 -2.62 -5.38
N PRO A 150 13.37 -1.65 -5.40
CA PRO A 150 14.70 -1.85 -5.96
C PRO A 150 15.40 -3.08 -5.37
N GLY A 151 15.98 -3.92 -6.24
CA GLY A 151 16.60 -5.19 -5.86
C GLY A 151 15.63 -6.38 -5.86
N LEU A 152 14.32 -6.19 -5.68
CA LEU A 152 13.33 -7.26 -5.77
C LEU A 152 12.72 -7.38 -7.18
N ALA A 153 12.47 -6.25 -7.83
CA ALA A 153 11.96 -6.19 -9.18
C ALA A 153 12.71 -5.14 -10.00
N PRO A 154 12.73 -5.27 -11.34
CA PRO A 154 13.32 -4.25 -12.20
C PRO A 154 12.40 -3.02 -12.26
N PRO A 155 12.95 -1.82 -12.49
CA PRO A 155 12.12 -0.64 -12.78
C PRO A 155 11.16 -0.90 -13.93
N VAL A 156 9.94 -0.37 -13.82
CA VAL A 156 8.92 -0.51 -14.87
C VAL A 156 9.05 0.63 -15.86
N THR A 157 9.19 0.29 -17.15
CA THR A 157 9.26 1.26 -18.25
C THR A 157 7.86 1.76 -18.59
N ILE A 158 7.64 3.07 -18.51
CA ILE A 158 6.41 3.75 -18.92
C ILE A 158 6.82 4.95 -19.78
N ALA A 159 6.43 4.96 -21.05
CA ALA A 159 6.95 5.90 -22.05
C ALA A 159 8.49 5.89 -22.07
N ASP A 160 9.13 7.02 -21.78
CA ASP A 160 10.59 7.15 -21.80
C ASP A 160 11.20 7.09 -20.38
N GLY A 161 10.40 6.88 -19.33
CA GLY A 161 10.85 6.87 -17.93
C GLY A 161 10.92 5.46 -17.34
N HIS A 162 11.68 5.33 -16.23
CA HIS A 162 11.84 4.08 -15.46
C HIS A 162 11.37 4.30 -14.02
N TYR A 163 10.32 3.61 -13.63
CA TYR A 163 9.59 3.88 -12.40
C TYR A 163 9.78 2.79 -11.37
N ILE A 164 9.89 3.24 -10.11
CA ILE A 164 9.96 2.39 -8.92
C ILE A 164 8.84 2.76 -7.95
N ASP A 165 8.78 2.01 -6.86
CA ASP A 165 7.82 2.17 -5.76
C ASP A 165 7.69 3.63 -5.29
N GLY A 166 6.47 4.11 -5.19
CA GLY A 166 6.15 5.45 -4.67
C GLY A 166 6.58 5.65 -3.20
N GLY A 167 6.80 4.57 -2.47
CA GLY A 167 7.39 4.56 -1.14
C GLY A 167 8.81 5.12 -1.07
N ALA A 168 9.51 5.22 -2.22
CA ALA A 168 10.80 5.93 -2.31
C ALA A 168 10.67 7.41 -1.94
N ARG A 169 9.51 8.04 -2.17
CA ARG A 169 9.19 9.39 -1.70
C ARG A 169 8.64 9.38 -0.29
N ASP A 170 7.64 8.54 -0.05
CA ASP A 170 6.89 8.46 1.20
C ASP A 170 6.05 7.17 1.22
N MET A 171 6.10 6.43 2.31
CA MET A 171 5.38 5.15 2.44
C MET A 171 3.86 5.31 2.44
N LEU A 172 3.32 6.50 2.74
CA LEU A 172 1.89 6.77 2.84
C LEU A 172 1.39 7.77 1.79
N ASN A 173 2.19 8.81 1.49
CA ASN A 173 1.83 9.88 0.57
C ASN A 173 0.50 10.60 0.94
N ALA A 174 0.25 10.81 2.24
CA ALA A 174 -1.01 11.36 2.73
C ALA A 174 -1.27 12.81 2.28
N ASP A 175 -0.25 13.59 2.02
CA ASP A 175 -0.33 14.97 1.53
C ASP A 175 -1.07 15.09 0.19
N LEU A 176 -1.14 14.01 -0.60
CA LEU A 176 -1.87 14.00 -1.86
C LEU A 176 -3.39 14.08 -1.68
N ALA A 177 -3.89 13.84 -0.46
CA ALA A 177 -5.31 13.99 -0.12
C ALA A 177 -5.71 15.43 0.21
N VAL A 178 -4.81 16.41 0.05
CA VAL A 178 -5.09 17.83 0.26
C VAL A 178 -6.33 18.29 -0.52
N GLY A 179 -7.19 19.09 0.14
CA GLY A 179 -8.44 19.57 -0.45
C GLY A 179 -9.66 18.68 -0.18
N HIS A 180 -9.49 17.57 0.53
CA HIS A 180 -10.61 16.75 1.01
C HIS A 180 -10.94 17.07 2.46
N ASP A 181 -12.23 17.09 2.78
CA ASP A 181 -12.74 17.46 4.11
C ASP A 181 -12.40 16.40 5.16
N VAL A 182 -12.51 15.12 4.77
CA VAL A 182 -12.20 13.96 5.63
C VAL A 182 -11.19 13.05 4.91
N VAL A 183 -10.14 12.70 5.62
CA VAL A 183 -9.09 11.78 5.13
C VAL A 183 -8.95 10.64 6.13
N VAL A 184 -9.13 9.41 5.65
CA VAL A 184 -8.74 8.19 6.37
C VAL A 184 -7.47 7.64 5.73
N ALA A 185 -6.41 7.51 6.52
CA ALA A 185 -5.11 7.05 6.04
C ALA A 185 -4.69 5.78 6.78
N LEU A 186 -4.44 4.69 6.04
CA LEU A 186 -3.97 3.42 6.60
C LEU A 186 -2.45 3.33 6.44
N SER A 187 -1.73 3.39 7.55
CA SER A 187 -0.28 3.18 7.58
C SER A 187 0.01 1.73 7.93
N CYS A 188 0.78 1.02 7.09
CA CYS A 188 1.24 -0.34 7.41
C CYS A 188 2.41 -0.35 8.40
N MET A 189 2.83 0.82 8.88
CA MET A 189 3.94 1.01 9.82
C MET A 189 3.46 1.79 11.03
N ALA A 190 4.00 1.45 12.21
CA ALA A 190 3.91 2.33 13.36
C ALA A 190 4.67 3.64 13.06
N LEU A 191 4.04 4.78 13.29
CA LEU A 191 4.64 6.08 12.98
C LEU A 191 5.63 6.53 14.06
N GLU A 192 5.45 6.06 15.28
CA GLU A 192 6.33 6.31 16.43
C GLU A 192 6.76 4.98 17.08
N PRO A 193 7.54 4.14 16.36
CA PRO A 193 7.97 2.86 16.90
C PRO A 193 8.99 3.05 18.03
N PRO A 194 9.11 2.09 18.95
CA PRO A 194 10.22 2.06 19.91
C PRO A 194 11.58 2.05 19.18
N ASP A 195 12.60 2.60 19.82
CA ASP A 195 13.96 2.66 19.28
C ASP A 195 14.46 1.25 18.86
N GLY A 196 14.94 1.14 17.62
CA GLY A 196 15.45 -0.12 17.06
C GLY A 196 14.40 -1.18 16.74
N ALA A 197 13.10 -0.91 16.94
CA ALA A 197 12.05 -1.86 16.62
C ALA A 197 11.91 -2.09 15.11
N VAL A 198 11.97 -1.02 14.30
CA VAL A 198 11.88 -1.08 12.84
C VAL A 198 13.28 -1.13 12.20
N PRO A 199 13.41 -1.66 10.96
CA PRO A 199 14.65 -1.56 10.19
C PRO A 199 15.07 -0.09 9.97
N ASP A 200 16.38 0.19 10.02
CA ASP A 200 16.92 1.56 9.86
C ASP A 200 16.44 2.26 8.58
N LEU A 201 16.33 1.50 7.48
CA LEU A 201 15.82 2.01 6.22
C LEU A 201 14.40 2.58 6.37
N LEU A 202 13.52 1.84 7.02
CA LEU A 202 12.12 2.26 7.24
C LEU A 202 12.05 3.36 8.31
N ALA A 203 12.83 3.25 9.38
CA ALA A 203 12.92 4.27 10.42
C ALA A 203 13.31 5.65 9.84
N GLY A 204 14.21 5.67 8.86
CA GLY A 204 14.63 6.90 8.18
C GLY A 204 13.52 7.59 7.37
N LEU A 205 12.48 6.88 6.97
CA LEU A 205 11.35 7.42 6.20
C LEU A 205 10.25 8.02 7.10
N LEU A 206 10.09 7.52 8.33
CA LEU A 206 8.98 7.90 9.21
C LEU A 206 8.88 9.40 9.53
N PRO A 207 9.98 10.17 9.73
CA PRO A 207 9.87 11.60 9.98
C PRO A 207 9.18 12.36 8.85
N ALA A 208 9.45 12.02 7.59
CA ALA A 208 8.82 12.64 6.43
C ALA A 208 7.33 12.29 6.34
N VAL A 209 6.97 11.03 6.64
CA VAL A 209 5.55 10.60 6.69
C VAL A 209 4.78 11.42 7.73
N ARG A 210 5.31 11.54 8.97
CA ARG A 210 4.67 12.34 10.03
C ARG A 210 4.52 13.80 9.63
N GLN A 211 5.59 14.39 9.08
CA GLN A 211 5.55 15.78 8.64
C GLN A 211 4.43 16.03 7.63
N ARG A 212 4.27 15.15 6.62
CA ARG A 212 3.21 15.29 5.60
C ARG A 212 1.80 15.11 6.16
N ILE A 213 1.63 14.22 7.13
CA ILE A 213 0.36 14.08 7.86
C ILE A 213 0.04 15.38 8.62
N ASP A 214 1.03 15.96 9.30
CA ASP A 214 0.84 17.19 10.06
C ASP A 214 0.57 18.38 9.12
N GLU A 215 1.27 18.48 8.00
CA GLU A 215 1.01 19.48 6.95
C GLU A 215 -0.45 19.34 6.44
N LEU A 216 -0.91 18.12 6.15
CA LEU A 216 -2.29 17.87 5.73
C LEU A 216 -3.31 18.34 6.78
N ARG A 217 -3.07 18.07 8.06
CA ARG A 217 -3.93 18.54 9.16
C ARG A 217 -4.04 20.08 9.21
N THR A 218 -2.97 20.81 8.82
CA THR A 218 -2.99 22.28 8.79
C THR A 218 -3.88 22.86 7.68
N THR A 219 -4.28 22.06 6.69
CA THR A 219 -5.14 22.50 5.59
C THR A 219 -6.63 22.57 5.94
N GLY A 220 -6.99 22.14 7.14
CA GLY A 220 -8.37 22.11 7.63
C GLY A 220 -9.08 20.76 7.44
N SER A 221 -8.41 19.77 6.88
CA SER A 221 -8.93 18.41 6.76
C SER A 221 -9.04 17.72 8.13
N THR A 222 -10.11 16.95 8.35
CA THR A 222 -10.17 15.98 9.45
C THR A 222 -9.39 14.74 9.03
N VAL A 223 -8.23 14.49 9.66
CA VAL A 223 -7.34 13.39 9.26
C VAL A 223 -7.31 12.32 10.35
N GLU A 224 -7.85 11.18 10.02
CA GLU A 224 -7.79 9.96 10.82
C GLU A 224 -6.71 9.04 10.28
N VAL A 225 -5.65 8.83 11.06
CA VAL A 225 -4.57 7.90 10.71
C VAL A 225 -4.75 6.61 11.50
N VAL A 226 -4.83 5.52 10.78
CA VAL A 226 -4.89 4.18 11.35
C VAL A 226 -3.51 3.57 11.27
N GLU A 227 -2.90 3.33 12.42
CA GLU A 227 -1.67 2.56 12.56
C GLU A 227 -1.99 1.09 12.82
N PRO A 228 -1.06 0.15 12.53
CA PRO A 228 -1.29 -1.27 12.72
C PRO A 228 -1.51 -1.63 14.19
N SER A 229 -2.36 -2.64 14.42
CA SER A 229 -2.50 -3.24 15.74
C SER A 229 -1.21 -3.96 16.17
N GLU A 230 -1.07 -4.17 17.49
CA GLU A 230 0.05 -4.93 18.04
C GLU A 230 0.18 -6.32 17.39
N ALA A 231 -0.95 -6.99 17.13
CA ALA A 231 -0.96 -8.28 16.45
C ALA A 231 -0.33 -8.23 15.06
N PHE A 232 -0.58 -7.18 14.27
CA PHE A 232 0.07 -7.01 12.97
C PHE A 232 1.53 -6.60 13.12
N LEU A 233 1.87 -5.74 14.09
CA LEU A 233 3.27 -5.35 14.34
C LEU A 233 4.13 -6.56 14.73
N GLU A 234 3.63 -7.43 15.58
CA GLU A 234 4.31 -8.69 15.93
C GLU A 234 4.43 -9.63 14.74
N LEU A 235 3.34 -9.78 13.95
CA LEU A 235 3.30 -10.59 12.74
C LEU A 235 4.34 -10.12 11.73
N SER A 236 4.38 -8.83 11.45
CA SER A 236 5.30 -8.20 10.51
C SER A 236 6.72 -8.02 11.07
N GLY A 237 6.95 -8.33 12.35
CA GLY A 237 8.21 -8.06 13.03
C GLY A 237 8.60 -6.58 12.94
N TRP A 238 7.62 -5.70 13.19
CA TRP A 238 7.80 -4.25 13.09
C TRP A 238 8.32 -3.80 11.70
N GLY A 239 7.82 -4.42 10.66
CA GLY A 239 8.19 -4.11 9.29
C GLY A 239 9.33 -4.95 8.70
N ARG A 240 10.04 -5.76 9.51
CA ARG A 240 11.14 -6.62 9.03
C ARG A 240 10.66 -7.70 8.07
N ARG A 241 9.45 -8.21 8.25
CA ARG A 241 8.87 -9.35 7.52
C ARG A 241 7.71 -8.98 6.60
N LEU A 242 7.63 -7.72 6.16
CA LEU A 242 6.55 -7.26 5.27
C LEU A 242 6.42 -8.10 3.98
N MET A 243 7.53 -8.71 3.54
CA MET A 243 7.58 -9.55 2.34
C MET A 243 7.25 -11.03 2.59
N ALA A 244 6.79 -11.41 3.79
CA ALA A 244 6.45 -12.79 4.15
C ALA A 244 5.10 -13.22 3.56
N VAL A 245 5.08 -13.57 2.28
CA VAL A 245 3.88 -13.90 1.48
C VAL A 245 3.00 -14.95 2.16
N SER A 246 3.59 -16.01 2.73
CA SER A 246 2.86 -17.09 3.42
C SER A 246 2.02 -16.62 4.61
N ARG A 247 2.31 -15.44 5.16
CA ARG A 247 1.61 -14.87 6.31
C ARG A 247 0.54 -13.84 5.92
N THR A 248 0.28 -13.64 4.61
CA THR A 248 -0.78 -12.75 4.13
C THR A 248 -2.16 -13.08 4.70
N PRO A 249 -2.58 -14.36 4.83
CA PRO A 249 -3.86 -14.71 5.46
C PRO A 249 -3.95 -14.30 6.93
N ASP A 250 -2.84 -14.41 7.69
CA ASP A 250 -2.80 -13.99 9.09
C ASP A 250 -2.89 -12.46 9.21
N ALA A 251 -2.23 -11.74 8.28
CA ALA A 251 -2.33 -10.28 8.19
C ALA A 251 -3.75 -9.82 7.88
N PHE A 252 -4.45 -10.51 6.97
CA PHE A 252 -5.86 -10.25 6.66
C PHE A 252 -6.74 -10.44 7.91
N ALA A 253 -6.55 -11.53 8.64
CA ALA A 253 -7.30 -11.79 9.88
C ALA A 253 -7.06 -10.71 10.96
N ALA A 254 -5.82 -10.26 11.12
CA ALA A 254 -5.48 -9.17 12.03
C ALA A 254 -6.14 -7.85 11.61
N GLY A 255 -6.11 -7.55 10.31
CA GLY A 255 -6.80 -6.39 9.72
C GLY A 255 -8.30 -6.44 9.93
N LEU A 256 -8.94 -7.58 9.65
CA LEU A 256 -10.39 -7.79 9.79
C LEU A 256 -10.86 -7.47 11.23
N HIS A 257 -10.15 -8.01 12.20
CA HIS A 257 -10.45 -7.74 13.61
C HIS A 257 -10.28 -6.26 13.97
N GLN A 258 -9.20 -5.64 13.51
CA GLN A 258 -8.91 -4.22 13.78
C GLN A 258 -9.92 -3.30 13.10
N GLY A 259 -10.32 -3.59 11.85
CA GLY A 259 -11.31 -2.83 11.11
C GLY A 259 -12.67 -2.82 11.79
N ALA A 260 -13.15 -4.00 12.20
CA ALA A 260 -14.39 -4.12 12.96
C ALA A 260 -14.37 -3.28 14.26
N ALA A 261 -13.24 -3.31 14.99
CA ALA A 261 -13.08 -2.51 16.22
C ALA A 261 -13.00 -0.99 15.94
N ALA A 262 -12.48 -0.57 14.78
CA ALA A 262 -12.34 0.82 14.41
C ALA A 262 -13.63 1.46 13.89
N ALA A 263 -14.66 0.69 13.57
CA ALA A 263 -15.90 1.15 12.94
C ALA A 263 -16.61 2.25 13.73
N SER A 264 -16.65 2.14 15.06
CA SER A 264 -17.29 3.16 15.92
C SER A 264 -16.56 4.51 15.91
N ARG A 265 -15.28 4.54 15.56
CA ARG A 265 -14.46 5.74 15.48
C ARG A 265 -14.47 6.33 14.07
N ILE A 266 -14.38 5.49 13.04
CA ILE A 266 -14.29 5.93 11.64
C ILE A 266 -15.69 6.26 11.08
N GLY A 267 -16.71 5.45 11.43
CA GLY A 267 -18.07 5.62 10.90
C GLY A 267 -18.65 7.02 11.04
N PRO A 268 -18.63 7.65 12.22
CA PRO A 268 -19.12 9.01 12.38
C PRO A 268 -18.38 10.01 11.48
N LEU A 269 -17.05 9.95 11.39
CA LEU A 269 -16.25 10.84 10.55
C LEU A 269 -16.60 10.68 9.06
N TRP A 270 -16.86 9.45 8.64
CA TRP A 270 -17.15 9.13 7.24
C TRP A 270 -18.59 9.45 6.83
N SER A 271 -19.53 9.40 7.78
CA SER A 271 -20.98 9.54 7.51
C SER A 271 -21.51 10.98 7.67
N GLU A 272 -20.86 11.85 8.44
CA GLU A 272 -21.36 13.21 8.77
C GLU A 272 -21.44 14.16 7.56
N GLY A 273 -21.26 13.67 6.35
CA GLY A 273 -21.31 14.43 5.11
C GLY A 273 -22.32 13.93 4.08
N SER A 274 -23.20 13.00 4.43
CA SER A 274 -24.20 12.43 3.52
C SER A 274 -25.49 13.21 3.53
#